data_7a9d6901e5dc08f149332aa8c4025d59
#
_entry.id   7a9d6901e5dc08f149332aa8c4025d59
#
_cell.length_a   1.000
_cell.length_b   1.000
_cell.length_c   1.000
_cell.angle_alpha   90.00
_cell.angle_beta   90.00
_cell.angle_gamma   90.00
#
_symmetry.space_group_name_H-M   'P 1'
#
loop_
_entity.id
_entity.type
_entity.pdbx_description
1 polymer ?
#
loop_
_entity_poly.entity_id
_entity_poly.type
_entity_poly.pdbx_seq_one_letter_code
_entity_poly.pdbx_strand_id
1 'polypeptide(L)'
;GPQACDALTTLTREPLPAPRRASRMRLMEIKSDNVLDDCIVIYFSAPNSFTGEDVVELHVHGGRSVISDVIDALTHIGQLRLAEPGEFTRRAFENHKLDLTSVEGLADLINSETTAQRRQAQRQMAGELGKMYDGWRNRLIRSIALFEAEIDFSDEDLPDDLFDTVSVEISKLKVEIS
;
A
#
# COMPACT_ATOMS: atom_id res chain seq x y z
N GLY A 1 11.17 3.57 4.23
CA GLY A 1 11.44 2.92 5.51
C GLY A 1 11.88 3.89 6.59
N PRO A 2 11.95 3.49 7.85
CA PRO A 2 12.19 4.42 8.98
C PRO A 2 13.52 5.15 8.92
N GLN A 3 14.50 4.62 8.19
CA GLN A 3 15.82 5.25 8.03
C GLN A 3 16.00 6.01 6.71
N ALA A 4 14.92 6.23 5.95
CA ALA A 4 15.01 6.86 4.63
C ALA A 4 15.54 8.31 4.71
N CYS A 5 15.12 9.06 5.73
CA CYS A 5 15.55 10.43 5.96
C CYS A 5 17.03 10.50 6.34
N ASP A 6 17.47 9.64 7.26
CA ASP A 6 18.85 9.58 7.72
C ASP A 6 19.80 9.15 6.58
N ALA A 7 19.34 8.20 5.76
CA ALA A 7 20.08 7.78 4.58
C ALA A 7 20.28 8.92 3.59
N LEU A 8 19.22 9.68 3.28
CA LEU A 8 19.31 10.81 2.38
C LEU A 8 20.23 11.90 2.90
N THR A 9 20.06 12.33 4.14
CA THR A 9 20.90 13.38 4.75
C THR A 9 22.37 12.97 4.85
N THR A 10 22.64 11.69 5.08
CA THR A 10 24.00 11.14 5.10
C THR A 10 24.64 11.17 3.71
N LEU A 11 23.89 10.74 2.67
CA LEU A 11 24.40 10.71 1.30
C LEU A 11 24.57 12.10 0.70
N THR A 12 23.67 13.04 0.99
CA THR A 12 23.70 14.37 0.38
C THR A 12 24.47 15.37 1.20
N ARG A 13 24.63 15.14 2.52
CA ARG A 13 25.14 16.09 3.52
C ARG A 13 24.34 17.41 3.53
N GLU A 14 23.11 17.36 3.07
CA GLU A 14 22.18 18.47 2.99
C GLU A 14 20.92 18.16 3.80
N PRO A 15 20.14 19.18 4.24
CA PRO A 15 18.87 18.97 4.88
C PRO A 15 17.85 18.32 3.92
N LEU A 16 16.83 17.68 4.49
CA LEU A 16 15.75 17.08 3.71
C LEU A 16 15.07 18.10 2.79
N PRO A 17 14.80 17.76 1.53
CA PRO A 17 14.05 18.62 0.65
C PRO A 17 12.57 18.67 1.07
N ALA A 18 11.83 19.67 0.59
CA ALA A 18 10.40 19.74 0.80
C ALA A 18 9.70 18.49 0.24
N PRO A 19 8.77 17.88 0.99
CA PRO A 19 8.09 16.67 0.54
C PRO A 19 7.37 16.83 -0.81
N ARG A 20 7.42 15.78 -1.63
CA ARG A 20 6.76 15.70 -2.95
C ARG A 20 7.25 16.76 -3.96
N ARG A 21 8.45 17.26 -3.78
CA ARG A 21 9.09 18.16 -4.73
C ARG A 21 10.34 17.51 -5.30
N ALA A 22 10.48 17.54 -6.60
CA ALA A 22 11.71 17.16 -7.27
C ALA A 22 12.79 18.20 -6.93
N SER A 23 13.86 17.74 -6.31
CA SER A 23 14.99 18.58 -5.88
C SER A 23 16.26 18.02 -6.48
N ARG A 24 17.08 18.87 -7.10
CA ARG A 24 18.41 18.46 -7.56
C ARG A 24 19.34 18.41 -6.37
N MET A 25 19.94 17.26 -6.11
CA MET A 25 20.86 17.04 -4.99
C MET A 25 22.06 16.22 -5.45
N ARG A 26 23.17 16.42 -4.78
CA ARG A 26 24.41 15.73 -5.05
C ARG A 26 24.58 14.59 -4.04
N LEU A 27 24.82 13.37 -4.55
CA LEU A 27 25.13 12.22 -3.72
C LEU A 27 26.64 12.11 -3.55
N MET A 28 27.08 11.91 -2.32
CA MET A 28 28.49 11.88 -1.93
C MET A 28 28.86 10.49 -1.43
N GLU A 29 30.09 10.08 -1.67
CA GLU A 29 30.66 8.93 -0.95
C GLU A 29 30.68 9.18 0.56
N ILE A 30 30.44 8.12 1.37
CA ILE A 30 30.35 8.27 2.83
C ILE A 30 31.71 8.63 3.44
N LYS A 31 32.82 8.09 2.89
CA LYS A 31 34.15 8.19 3.48
C LYS A 31 35.08 9.16 2.75
N SER A 32 34.60 9.84 1.73
CA SER A 32 35.38 10.80 0.94
C SER A 32 34.51 11.98 0.52
N ASP A 33 35.12 12.97 -0.14
CA ASP A 33 34.42 14.09 -0.75
C ASP A 33 34.13 13.86 -2.25
N ASN A 34 34.24 12.61 -2.70
CA ASN A 34 33.90 12.26 -4.08
C ASN A 34 32.40 12.29 -4.31
N VAL A 35 32.02 12.79 -5.47
CA VAL A 35 30.63 12.79 -5.91
C VAL A 35 30.30 11.47 -6.56
N LEU A 36 29.24 10.80 -6.08
CA LEU A 36 28.68 9.60 -6.70
C LEU A 36 27.83 9.96 -7.92
N ASP A 37 26.92 10.92 -7.73
CA ASP A 37 26.06 11.41 -8.79
C ASP A 37 25.44 12.77 -8.44
N ASP A 38 24.96 13.48 -9.46
CA ASP A 38 24.17 14.71 -9.33
C ASP A 38 22.76 14.39 -9.87
N CYS A 39 21.81 14.10 -9.00
CA CYS A 39 20.56 13.46 -9.35
C CYS A 39 19.33 14.26 -8.91
N ILE A 40 18.15 13.81 -9.32
CA ILE A 40 16.87 14.30 -8.79
C ILE A 40 16.45 13.41 -7.63
N VAL A 41 16.10 14.05 -6.52
CA VAL A 41 15.58 13.40 -5.32
C VAL A 41 14.16 13.83 -5.10
N ILE A 42 13.29 12.88 -4.74
CA ILE A 42 11.92 13.15 -4.27
C ILE A 42 11.75 12.48 -2.92
N TYR A 43 11.36 13.28 -1.92
CA TYR A 43 11.05 12.79 -0.59
C TYR A 43 9.53 12.73 -0.36
N PHE A 44 9.07 11.61 0.18
CA PHE A 44 7.67 11.39 0.59
C PHE A 44 7.64 11.13 2.09
N SER A 45 7.08 12.08 2.84
CA SER A 45 6.94 11.93 4.29
C SER A 45 5.78 11.00 4.66
N ALA A 46 5.99 10.19 5.70
CA ALA A 46 4.93 9.42 6.33
C ALA A 46 3.78 10.34 6.82
N PRO A 47 2.52 9.86 6.80
CA PRO A 47 2.03 8.61 6.22
C PRO A 47 1.74 8.72 4.71
N ASN A 48 2.13 9.81 4.04
CA ASN A 48 1.73 10.16 2.69
C ASN A 48 2.69 9.62 1.62
N SER A 49 3.07 8.36 1.73
CA SER A 49 3.90 7.62 0.80
C SER A 49 3.21 6.32 0.35
N PHE A 50 3.83 5.57 -0.55
CA PHE A 50 3.31 4.27 -0.99
C PHE A 50 3.25 3.26 0.15
N THR A 51 4.30 3.18 0.96
CA THR A 51 4.38 2.22 2.08
C THR A 51 3.75 2.74 3.38
N GLY A 52 3.37 4.02 3.46
CA GLY A 52 2.96 4.66 4.71
C GLY A 52 4.12 5.08 5.61
N GLU A 53 5.35 4.72 5.28
CA GLU A 53 6.60 5.14 5.95
C GLU A 53 7.26 6.27 5.15
N ASP A 54 8.35 6.85 5.67
CA ASP A 54 9.17 7.75 4.87
C ASP A 54 9.78 7.02 3.68
N VAL A 55 9.69 7.63 2.50
CA VAL A 55 10.25 7.11 1.25
C VAL A 55 11.06 8.19 0.56
N VAL A 56 12.22 7.81 0.06
CA VAL A 56 13.08 8.65 -0.77
C VAL A 56 13.28 7.95 -2.11
N GLU A 57 13.06 8.68 -3.18
CA GLU A 57 13.39 8.26 -4.55
C GLU A 57 14.64 9.00 -5.01
N LEU A 58 15.62 8.24 -5.48
CA LEU A 58 16.87 8.74 -6.06
C LEU A 58 16.84 8.44 -7.57
N HIS A 59 16.66 9.46 -8.39
CA HIS A 59 16.66 9.35 -9.84
C HIS A 59 18.09 9.62 -10.38
N VAL A 60 18.91 8.60 -10.26
CA VAL A 60 20.33 8.66 -10.64
C VAL A 60 20.54 8.41 -12.13
N HIS A 61 21.71 8.75 -12.65
CA HIS A 61 22.10 8.38 -14.01
C HIS A 61 22.21 6.87 -14.13
N GLY A 62 21.72 6.31 -15.27
CA GLY A 62 21.53 4.87 -15.47
C GLY A 62 22.82 4.06 -15.74
N GLY A 63 24.01 4.58 -15.45
CA GLY A 63 25.26 3.88 -15.54
C GLY A 63 25.37 2.75 -14.51
N ARG A 64 25.83 1.57 -14.90
CA ARG A 64 25.94 0.42 -13.98
C ARG A 64 26.82 0.72 -12.77
N SER A 65 27.93 1.45 -12.95
CA SER A 65 28.81 1.86 -11.86
C SER A 65 28.09 2.79 -10.90
N VAL A 66 27.37 3.82 -11.40
CA VAL A 66 26.64 4.76 -10.56
C VAL A 66 25.61 4.05 -9.69
N ILE A 67 24.83 3.15 -10.28
CA ILE A 67 23.82 2.36 -9.56
C ILE A 67 24.48 1.49 -8.48
N SER A 68 25.58 0.78 -8.82
CA SER A 68 26.33 -0.05 -7.88
C SER A 68 26.88 0.77 -6.71
N ASP A 69 27.55 1.88 -7.03
CA ASP A 69 28.20 2.71 -6.02
C ASP A 69 27.18 3.38 -5.06
N VAL A 70 26.02 3.79 -5.57
CA VAL A 70 24.93 4.32 -4.73
C VAL A 70 24.32 3.24 -3.83
N ILE A 71 24.11 2.02 -4.37
CA ILE A 71 23.61 0.89 -3.56
C ILE A 71 24.63 0.52 -2.47
N ASP A 72 25.91 0.45 -2.83
CA ASP A 72 26.98 0.15 -1.89
C ASP A 72 27.08 1.23 -0.81
N ALA A 73 27.01 2.49 -1.17
CA ALA A 73 26.98 3.59 -0.21
C ALA A 73 25.79 3.47 0.75
N LEU A 74 24.58 3.20 0.24
CA LEU A 74 23.38 3.01 1.06
C LEU A 74 23.51 1.84 2.03
N THR A 75 24.03 0.70 1.57
CA THR A 75 24.19 -0.50 2.43
C THR A 75 25.25 -0.32 3.53
N HIS A 76 26.12 0.69 3.40
CA HIS A 76 27.08 1.06 4.45
C HIS A 76 26.48 2.04 5.48
N ILE A 77 25.27 2.55 5.27
CA ILE A 77 24.56 3.44 6.21
C ILE A 77 23.70 2.59 7.16
N GLY A 78 24.09 2.54 8.43
CA GLY A 78 23.29 1.92 9.48
C GLY A 78 22.91 0.47 9.20
N GLN A 79 21.60 0.16 9.30
CA GLN A 79 21.04 -1.18 9.08
C GLN A 79 20.27 -1.29 7.76
N LEU A 80 20.64 -0.51 6.74
CA LEU A 80 20.01 -0.60 5.44
C LEU A 80 20.43 -1.88 4.72
N ARG A 81 19.50 -2.47 4.01
CA ARG A 81 19.68 -3.63 3.16
C ARG A 81 18.86 -3.52 1.88
N LEU A 82 19.17 -4.31 0.92
CA LEU A 82 18.31 -4.46 -0.25
C LEU A 82 16.95 -5.02 0.16
N ALA A 83 15.90 -4.47 -0.42
CA ALA A 83 14.55 -4.96 -0.22
C ALA A 83 14.35 -6.31 -0.93
N GLU A 84 13.57 -7.19 -0.32
CA GLU A 84 13.13 -8.43 -0.95
C GLU A 84 12.05 -8.13 -2.01
N PRO A 85 11.89 -9.01 -3.02
CA PRO A 85 10.77 -8.88 -3.96
C PRO A 85 9.42 -8.79 -3.23
N GLY A 86 8.61 -7.78 -3.59
CA GLY A 86 7.31 -7.54 -2.96
C GLY A 86 7.34 -6.86 -1.58
N GLU A 87 8.50 -6.55 -1.01
CA GLU A 87 8.61 -5.98 0.33
C GLU A 87 7.92 -4.60 0.45
N PHE A 88 8.01 -3.75 -0.55
CA PHE A 88 7.30 -2.46 -0.55
C PHE A 88 5.78 -2.65 -0.47
N THR A 89 5.24 -3.60 -1.22
CA THR A 89 3.80 -3.92 -1.24
C THR A 89 3.37 -4.52 0.10
N ARG A 90 4.18 -5.42 0.69
CA ARG A 90 3.93 -5.99 2.01
C ARG A 90 3.87 -4.89 3.07
N ARG A 91 4.83 -3.96 3.10
CA ARG A 91 4.82 -2.83 4.04
C ARG A 91 3.62 -1.92 3.84
N ALA A 92 3.20 -1.67 2.60
CA ALA A 92 1.99 -0.93 2.31
C ALA A 92 0.73 -1.62 2.86
N PHE A 93 0.65 -2.94 2.77
CA PHE A 93 -0.42 -3.74 3.36
C PHE A 93 -0.39 -3.69 4.89
N GLU A 94 0.77 -3.93 5.52
CA GLU A 94 0.96 -3.88 6.98
C GLU A 94 0.61 -2.50 7.57
N ASN A 95 0.86 -1.44 6.81
CA ASN A 95 0.54 -0.06 7.17
C ASN A 95 -0.86 0.40 6.70
N HIS A 96 -1.74 -0.54 6.33
CA HIS A 96 -3.13 -0.27 5.91
C HIS A 96 -3.26 0.72 4.74
N LYS A 97 -2.24 0.81 3.87
CA LYS A 97 -2.28 1.60 2.63
C LYS A 97 -2.95 0.84 1.48
N LEU A 98 -2.84 -0.48 1.51
CA LEU A 98 -3.46 -1.41 0.58
C LEU A 98 -4.19 -2.50 1.37
N ASP A 99 -5.31 -2.96 0.87
CA ASP A 99 -5.94 -4.20 1.30
C ASP A 99 -5.43 -5.40 0.47
N LEU A 100 -5.81 -6.61 0.85
CA LEU A 100 -5.34 -7.82 0.17
C LEU A 100 -5.77 -7.86 -1.30
N THR A 101 -6.98 -7.41 -1.61
CA THR A 101 -7.48 -7.41 -3.00
C THR A 101 -6.72 -6.42 -3.87
N SER A 102 -6.31 -5.28 -3.30
CA SER A 102 -5.46 -4.28 -3.96
C SER A 102 -4.04 -4.78 -4.19
N VAL A 103 -3.49 -5.58 -3.25
CA VAL A 103 -2.17 -6.23 -3.40
C VAL A 103 -2.19 -7.23 -4.54
N GLU A 104 -3.23 -8.07 -4.62
CA GLU A 104 -3.43 -9.01 -5.73
C GLU A 104 -3.60 -8.26 -7.06
N GLY A 105 -4.42 -7.21 -7.08
CA GLY A 105 -4.59 -6.37 -8.26
C GLY A 105 -3.29 -5.70 -8.74
N LEU A 106 -2.41 -5.32 -7.83
CA LEU A 106 -1.09 -4.79 -8.17
C LEU A 106 -0.20 -5.87 -8.81
N ALA A 107 -0.21 -7.10 -8.27
CA ALA A 107 0.53 -8.22 -8.85
C ALA A 107 0.02 -8.55 -10.25
N ASP A 108 -1.29 -8.60 -10.45
CA ASP A 108 -1.92 -8.81 -11.76
C ASP A 108 -1.60 -7.69 -12.74
N LEU A 109 -1.55 -6.43 -12.27
CA LEU A 109 -1.18 -5.29 -13.10
C LEU A 109 0.24 -5.41 -13.64
N ILE A 110 1.19 -5.82 -12.80
CA ILE A 110 2.60 -6.00 -13.19
C ILE A 110 2.74 -7.14 -14.21
N ASN A 111 1.94 -8.20 -14.07
CA ASN A 111 1.98 -9.38 -14.93
C ASN A 111 1.02 -9.31 -16.13
N SER A 112 0.29 -8.20 -16.31
CA SER A 112 -0.69 -8.07 -17.37
C SER A 112 -0.03 -7.98 -18.75
N GLU A 113 -0.42 -8.86 -19.68
CA GLU A 113 0.06 -8.89 -21.07
C GLU A 113 -0.92 -8.24 -22.04
N THR A 114 -2.20 -8.14 -21.66
CA THR A 114 -3.26 -7.58 -22.50
C THR A 114 -3.91 -6.34 -21.90
N THR A 115 -4.50 -5.51 -22.76
CA THR A 115 -5.26 -4.32 -22.32
C THR A 115 -6.43 -4.69 -21.43
N ALA A 116 -7.08 -5.83 -21.68
CA ALA A 116 -8.21 -6.31 -20.88
C ALA A 116 -7.75 -6.67 -19.46
N GLN A 117 -6.67 -7.46 -19.34
CA GLN A 117 -6.06 -7.81 -18.04
C GLN A 117 -5.64 -6.56 -17.27
N ARG A 118 -4.94 -5.63 -17.91
CA ARG A 118 -4.52 -4.37 -17.28
C ARG A 118 -5.70 -3.58 -16.73
N ARG A 119 -6.80 -3.44 -17.51
CA ARG A 119 -7.99 -2.72 -17.05
C ARG A 119 -8.67 -3.40 -15.87
N GLN A 120 -8.73 -4.73 -15.86
CA GLN A 120 -9.27 -5.50 -14.75
C GLN A 120 -8.41 -5.32 -13.50
N ALA A 121 -7.10 -5.50 -13.60
CA ALA A 121 -6.16 -5.33 -12.51
C ALA A 121 -6.20 -3.91 -11.92
N GLN A 122 -6.32 -2.87 -12.76
CA GLN A 122 -6.47 -1.49 -12.29
C GLN A 122 -7.74 -1.27 -11.48
N ARG A 123 -8.89 -1.86 -11.87
CA ARG A 123 -10.13 -1.78 -11.09
C ARG A 123 -10.00 -2.50 -9.75
N GLN A 124 -9.40 -3.68 -9.75
CA GLN A 124 -9.15 -4.43 -8.52
C GLN A 124 -8.21 -3.67 -7.58
N MET A 125 -7.11 -3.12 -8.10
CA MET A 125 -6.17 -2.27 -7.33
C MET A 125 -6.83 -0.99 -6.79
N ALA A 126 -7.85 -0.44 -7.50
CA ALA A 126 -8.63 0.69 -7.03
C ALA A 126 -9.64 0.34 -5.91
N GLY A 127 -9.67 -0.92 -5.47
CA GLY A 127 -10.49 -1.39 -4.35
C GLY A 127 -11.96 -1.64 -4.71
N GLU A 128 -12.32 -1.80 -5.99
CA GLU A 128 -13.72 -2.10 -6.38
C GLU A 128 -14.19 -3.42 -5.77
N LEU A 129 -13.34 -4.44 -5.79
CA LEU A 129 -13.63 -5.75 -5.21
C LEU A 129 -13.72 -5.68 -3.67
N GLY A 130 -12.81 -4.96 -3.03
CA GLY A 130 -12.84 -4.73 -1.58
C GLY A 130 -14.12 -4.06 -1.11
N LYS A 131 -14.59 -3.02 -1.81
CA LYS A 131 -15.87 -2.34 -1.51
C LYS A 131 -17.07 -3.28 -1.63
N MET A 132 -17.05 -4.19 -2.60
CA MET A 132 -18.12 -5.19 -2.76
C MET A 132 -18.13 -6.16 -1.59
N TYR A 133 -16.98 -6.67 -1.18
CA TYR A 133 -16.85 -7.55 -0.01
C TYR A 133 -17.25 -6.87 1.30
N ASP A 134 -16.86 -5.61 1.49
CA ASP A 134 -17.29 -4.81 2.63
C ASP A 134 -18.81 -4.59 2.65
N GLY A 135 -19.41 -4.40 1.49
CA GLY A 135 -20.86 -4.33 1.33
C GLY A 135 -21.54 -5.61 1.80
N TRP A 136 -21.08 -6.77 1.34
CA TRP A 136 -21.62 -8.07 1.76
C TRP A 136 -21.38 -8.33 3.24
N ARG A 137 -20.19 -8.05 3.74
CA ARG A 137 -19.84 -8.17 5.15
C ARG A 137 -20.78 -7.37 6.05
N ASN A 138 -21.01 -6.11 5.71
CA ASN A 138 -21.89 -5.25 6.52
C ASN A 138 -23.33 -5.72 6.51
N ARG A 139 -23.84 -6.22 5.37
CA ARG A 139 -25.17 -6.80 5.26
C ARG A 139 -25.29 -8.10 6.08
N LEU A 140 -24.27 -8.96 6.05
CA LEU A 140 -24.22 -10.18 6.88
C LEU A 140 -24.21 -9.86 8.37
N ILE A 141 -23.34 -8.91 8.81
CA ILE A 141 -23.30 -8.48 10.22
C ILE A 141 -24.66 -7.96 10.67
N ARG A 142 -25.30 -7.12 9.84
CA ARG A 142 -26.64 -6.62 10.15
C ARG A 142 -27.67 -7.74 10.26
N SER A 143 -27.63 -8.72 9.35
CA SER A 143 -28.54 -9.88 9.40
C SER A 143 -28.33 -10.72 10.66
N ILE A 144 -27.07 -10.93 11.08
CA ILE A 144 -26.75 -11.65 12.32
C ILE A 144 -27.27 -10.88 13.53
N ALA A 145 -27.01 -9.57 13.60
CA ALA A 145 -27.45 -8.73 14.72
C ALA A 145 -28.99 -8.72 14.86
N LEU A 146 -29.73 -8.68 13.74
CA LEU A 146 -31.20 -8.78 13.78
C LEU A 146 -31.66 -10.16 14.23
N PHE A 147 -30.98 -11.22 13.82
CA PHE A 147 -31.29 -12.59 14.23
C PHE A 147 -31.00 -12.83 15.72
N GLU A 148 -29.88 -12.30 16.23
CA GLU A 148 -29.53 -12.33 17.65
C GLU A 148 -30.56 -11.56 18.50
N ALA A 149 -30.98 -10.38 18.03
CA ALA A 149 -32.03 -9.62 18.72
C ALA A 149 -33.35 -10.38 18.83
N GLU A 150 -33.80 -11.11 17.81
CA GLU A 150 -34.99 -11.96 17.82
C GLU A 150 -34.91 -13.08 18.86
N ILE A 151 -33.70 -13.64 19.05
CA ILE A 151 -33.47 -14.70 20.03
C ILE A 151 -33.42 -14.14 21.43
N ASP A 152 -32.69 -13.07 21.65
CA ASP A 152 -32.41 -12.49 22.98
C ASP A 152 -33.63 -11.75 23.55
N PHE A 153 -34.48 -11.18 22.71
CA PHE A 153 -35.65 -10.39 23.09
C PHE A 153 -36.97 -11.02 22.65
N SER A 154 -37.00 -12.36 22.62
CA SER A 154 -38.19 -13.13 22.20
C SER A 154 -39.46 -12.84 23.03
N ASP A 155 -39.32 -12.24 24.24
CA ASP A 155 -40.41 -11.86 25.14
C ASP A 155 -40.87 -10.39 24.94
N GLU A 156 -40.21 -9.63 24.05
CA GLU A 156 -40.56 -8.25 23.73
C GLU A 156 -41.34 -8.16 22.40
N ASP A 157 -42.16 -7.10 22.23
CA ASP A 157 -42.92 -6.83 21.00
C ASP A 157 -41.97 -6.42 19.86
N LEU A 158 -41.23 -7.36 19.26
CA LEU A 158 -40.47 -7.17 18.06
C LEU A 158 -41.36 -7.19 16.81
N PRO A 159 -40.99 -6.54 15.70
CA PRO A 159 -41.76 -6.63 14.45
C PRO A 159 -41.87 -8.04 13.95
N ASP A 160 -43.10 -8.55 13.69
CA ASP A 160 -43.40 -9.92 13.25
C ASP A 160 -42.69 -10.33 11.94
N ASP A 161 -42.17 -9.38 11.16
CA ASP A 161 -41.53 -9.59 9.85
C ASP A 161 -39.99 -9.59 9.89
N LEU A 162 -39.39 -9.56 11.09
CA LEU A 162 -37.94 -9.45 11.27
C LEU A 162 -37.22 -10.68 10.68
N PHE A 163 -37.72 -11.87 10.96
CA PHE A 163 -37.17 -13.13 10.44
C PHE A 163 -37.30 -13.23 8.92
N ASP A 164 -38.43 -12.83 8.37
CA ASP A 164 -38.66 -12.79 6.92
C ASP A 164 -37.72 -11.80 6.22
N THR A 165 -37.48 -10.63 6.84
CA THR A 165 -36.55 -9.63 6.35
C THR A 165 -35.11 -10.17 6.28
N VAL A 166 -34.64 -10.86 7.33
CA VAL A 166 -33.32 -11.50 7.38
C VAL A 166 -33.22 -12.61 6.33
N SER A 167 -34.24 -13.48 6.20
CA SER A 167 -34.26 -14.56 5.23
C SER A 167 -34.18 -14.10 3.79
N VAL A 168 -34.91 -13.04 3.46
CA VAL A 168 -34.88 -12.40 2.13
C VAL A 168 -33.49 -11.79 1.85
N GLU A 169 -32.89 -11.14 2.82
CA GLU A 169 -31.56 -10.50 2.67
C GLU A 169 -30.46 -11.56 2.48
N ILE A 170 -30.47 -12.64 3.26
CA ILE A 170 -29.54 -13.77 3.09
C ILE A 170 -29.69 -14.42 1.70
N SER A 171 -30.94 -14.56 1.24
CA SER A 171 -31.23 -15.13 -0.10
C SER A 171 -30.66 -14.25 -1.22
N LYS A 172 -30.76 -12.93 -1.11
CA LYS A 172 -30.16 -11.99 -2.05
C LYS A 172 -28.63 -12.08 -2.04
N LEU A 173 -28.00 -12.06 -0.85
CA LEU A 173 -26.56 -12.22 -0.69
C LEU A 173 -26.06 -13.52 -1.31
N LYS A 174 -26.76 -14.62 -1.10
CA LYS A 174 -26.40 -15.92 -1.69
C LYS A 174 -26.34 -15.86 -3.23
N VAL A 175 -27.29 -15.18 -3.87
CA VAL A 175 -27.31 -15.01 -5.32
C VAL A 175 -26.21 -14.08 -5.82
N GLU A 176 -25.88 -13.02 -5.07
CA GLU A 176 -24.83 -12.07 -5.45
C GLU A 176 -23.42 -12.67 -5.33
N ILE A 177 -23.22 -13.63 -4.41
CA ILE A 177 -21.92 -14.27 -4.14
C ILE A 177 -21.69 -15.50 -5.05
N SER A 178 -22.74 -16.05 -5.66
CA SER A 178 -22.67 -17.23 -6.54
C SER A 178 -22.26 -16.89 -7.95
#